data_a215f09734dba7c24cfdced1bea48e0c
#
_entry.id   a215f09734dba7c24cfdced1bea48e0c
#
_cell.length_a   1.000
_cell.length_b   1.000
_cell.length_c   1.000
_cell.angle_alpha   90.00
_cell.angle_beta   90.00
_cell.angle_gamma   90.00
#
_symmetry.space_group_name_H-M   'P 1'
#
loop_
_entity.id
_entity.type
_entity.pdbx_description
1 polymer ?
#
loop_
_entity_poly.entity_id
_entity_poly.type
_entity_poly.pdbx_seq_one_letter_code
_entity_poly.pdbx_strand_id
1 'polypeptide(L)'
;MRAENCLIIDLSNEVKLKEKEVKVKRTLIGGQALMEGVMMQGATSMAMAVRTENGDILTETKRLKGKRWYSHVPIVRGVVAFVKSLIGGTSVLLKSAEVIYPEEETPSKGSFAIATALGLVLAIAMFMLLPSFLADMTEKLFGIWSISLGILWKSLIEGVIRILIFVLYLFIVSRLKDIRRTFMYHGAEHRTINCFERGMELTPENVQKCSTRHNRCGTTFLFFVMVVSILVFSLATWLMSLLGWSNIGVFGRMGVRLLLLPLVAGLSYELLRLLAKLPDNKFTNIIRAPGLALQRLTTYPPEIEMAEVAIASFNLVLEMDENPDILPHKFGEFTMPELKKLVKARLVKVGVTEDAEVDWLIAAALRKKRGELASVEKTTLAEYRRVAELADKRVKGVPLDYIIKRSDFYGIKLYVDENVLVPRLDTEILADEAIKYINSGNGGEGLSVLDLMTGSGCIARAIAEKTHASVTASDVSDGALTVAARNLEGTGAEVVKSDGFSELGGRTFDVIVSNPPYIRSNEIDGLQPEVKCQPHIALDGGEDGLNFYRLIADNAAAFLNRGGALLLEIGYDQREDVMRLLEKDFTNIVCVKDYGGNDRVIFAEKKTTESAE
;
A
#
# COMPACT_ATOMS: atom_id res chain seq x y z
N MET A 1 38.44 -24.57 -24.91
CA MET A 1 38.50 -24.73 -26.39
C MET A 1 37.11 -24.60 -26.94
N ARG A 2 36.97 -23.72 -27.95
CA ARG A 2 35.82 -23.33 -28.81
C ARG A 2 34.83 -22.43 -28.07
N ALA A 3 34.90 -21.11 -28.13
CA ALA A 3 34.95 -20.13 -29.27
C ALA A 3 33.55 -19.96 -29.89
N GLU A 4 32.87 -18.85 -29.49
CA GLU A 4 32.63 -17.67 -30.32
C GLU A 4 31.87 -17.95 -31.61
N ASN A 5 30.64 -17.46 -31.70
CA ASN A 5 30.12 -16.88 -32.92
C ASN A 5 29.28 -15.63 -32.60
N CYS A 6 29.97 -14.51 -32.70
CA CYS A 6 29.42 -13.17 -32.78
C CYS A 6 28.98 -12.97 -34.24
N LEU A 7 27.69 -12.85 -34.48
CA LEU A 7 27.17 -12.46 -35.79
C LEU A 7 27.06 -10.94 -35.86
N ILE A 8 28.05 -10.34 -36.51
CA ILE A 8 28.03 -8.94 -36.95
C ILE A 8 26.99 -8.85 -38.08
N ILE A 9 25.87 -8.17 -37.83
CA ILE A 9 24.93 -7.77 -38.90
C ILE A 9 25.34 -6.41 -39.40
N ASP A 10 25.77 -6.38 -40.63
CA ASP A 10 26.16 -5.25 -41.45
C ASP A 10 25.00 -4.25 -41.65
N LEU A 11 25.19 -3.00 -41.15
CA LEU A 11 24.25 -1.90 -41.25
C LEU A 11 24.46 -1.11 -42.54
N SER A 12 24.19 -1.72 -43.70
CA SER A 12 24.16 -1.02 -44.98
C SER A 12 23.13 -1.56 -45.94
N ASN A 13 21.86 -1.52 -45.55
CA ASN A 13 20.76 -1.56 -46.52
C ASN A 13 19.68 -0.58 -46.09
N GLU A 14 19.68 0.60 -46.71
CA GLU A 14 18.57 1.53 -46.72
C GLU A 14 17.32 0.85 -47.27
N VAL A 15 16.54 0.22 -46.40
CA VAL A 15 15.18 -0.18 -46.72
C VAL A 15 14.32 1.07 -46.59
N LYS A 16 13.99 1.71 -47.70
CA LYS A 16 12.85 2.61 -47.82
C LYS A 16 11.61 1.89 -47.30
N LEU A 17 11.33 2.03 -46.01
CA LEU A 17 10.02 1.71 -45.44
C LEU A 17 9.02 2.67 -46.08
N LYS A 18 8.29 2.16 -47.11
CA LYS A 18 7.01 2.73 -47.50
C LYS A 18 6.21 2.90 -46.21
N GLU A 19 5.81 4.14 -45.85
CA GLU A 19 4.78 4.39 -44.88
C GLU A 19 3.54 3.57 -45.24
N LYS A 20 3.45 2.35 -44.66
CA LYS A 20 2.17 1.66 -44.60
C LYS A 20 1.27 2.58 -43.78
N GLU A 21 0.22 3.12 -44.41
CA GLU A 21 -0.91 3.72 -43.71
C GLU A 21 -1.29 2.76 -42.58
N VAL A 22 -0.93 3.12 -41.34
CA VAL A 22 -1.33 2.39 -40.16
C VAL A 22 -2.85 2.55 -40.07
N LYS A 23 -3.58 1.50 -40.50
CA LYS A 23 -5.04 1.47 -40.31
C LYS A 23 -5.31 1.66 -38.85
N VAL A 24 -5.78 2.85 -38.47
CA VAL A 24 -6.18 3.20 -37.10
C VAL A 24 -7.19 2.16 -36.63
N LYS A 25 -6.80 1.30 -35.71
CA LYS A 25 -7.66 0.24 -35.15
C LYS A 25 -8.55 0.88 -34.10
N ARG A 26 -9.74 1.37 -34.51
CA ARG A 26 -10.70 1.92 -33.55
C ARG A 26 -11.13 0.84 -32.57
N THR A 27 -10.84 1.05 -31.28
CA THR A 27 -11.35 0.19 -30.20
C THR A 27 -12.73 0.64 -29.75
N LEU A 28 -13.51 -0.28 -29.17
CA LEU A 28 -14.78 0.05 -28.48
C LEU A 28 -14.55 0.34 -26.98
N ILE A 29 -13.30 0.27 -26.51
CA ILE A 29 -12.96 0.51 -25.12
C ILE A 29 -13.06 2.02 -24.83
N GLY A 30 -13.72 2.35 -23.76
CA GLY A 30 -13.76 3.67 -23.13
C GLY A 30 -13.55 3.51 -21.64
N GLY A 31 -13.36 4.61 -20.91
CA GLY A 31 -13.07 4.49 -19.50
C GLY A 31 -13.64 5.62 -18.65
N GLN A 32 -13.21 5.62 -17.41
CA GLN A 32 -13.48 6.64 -16.41
C GLN A 32 -12.30 6.72 -15.45
N ALA A 33 -11.82 7.93 -15.16
CA ALA A 33 -10.86 8.14 -14.09
C ALA A 33 -11.48 7.85 -12.72
N LEU A 34 -10.69 7.26 -11.85
CA LEU A 34 -11.02 6.95 -10.46
C LEU A 34 -10.04 7.68 -9.53
N MET A 35 -10.25 7.56 -8.24
CA MET A 35 -9.24 7.96 -7.26
C MET A 35 -8.07 6.98 -7.37
N GLU A 36 -6.86 7.53 -7.61
CA GLU A 36 -5.60 6.77 -7.82
C GLU A 36 -5.73 5.62 -8.84
N GLY A 37 -6.64 5.76 -9.82
CA GLY A 37 -6.94 4.64 -10.72
C GLY A 37 -7.68 5.01 -11.99
N VAL A 38 -7.90 3.96 -12.79
CA VAL A 38 -8.67 4.02 -14.05
C VAL A 38 -9.58 2.80 -14.14
N MET A 39 -10.81 3.03 -14.57
CA MET A 39 -11.73 1.98 -15.02
C MET A 39 -11.78 2.00 -16.54
N MET A 40 -11.60 0.85 -17.17
CA MET A 40 -11.82 0.63 -18.60
C MET A 40 -13.02 -0.30 -18.81
N GLN A 41 -13.79 -0.02 -19.85
CA GLN A 41 -14.95 -0.82 -20.22
C GLN A 41 -14.91 -1.13 -21.70
N GLY A 42 -14.95 -2.41 -22.02
CA GLY A 42 -14.99 -2.96 -23.37
C GLY A 42 -16.39 -3.38 -23.80
N ALA A 43 -16.45 -4.32 -24.71
CA ALA A 43 -17.70 -4.84 -25.27
C ALA A 43 -18.44 -5.77 -24.28
N THR A 44 -17.71 -6.65 -23.60
CA THR A 44 -18.23 -7.72 -22.73
C THR A 44 -17.71 -7.67 -21.31
N SER A 45 -16.69 -6.85 -21.06
CA SER A 45 -15.99 -6.78 -19.78
C SER A 45 -15.73 -5.35 -19.33
N MET A 46 -15.42 -5.22 -18.05
CA MET A 46 -14.95 -3.99 -17.39
C MET A 46 -13.83 -4.38 -16.44
N ALA A 47 -12.79 -3.58 -16.41
CA ALA A 47 -11.72 -3.70 -15.45
C ALA A 47 -11.46 -2.36 -14.76
N MET A 48 -11.13 -2.42 -13.49
CA MET A 48 -10.62 -1.29 -12.69
C MET A 48 -9.20 -1.61 -12.28
N ALA A 49 -8.32 -0.64 -12.31
CA ALA A 49 -6.98 -0.72 -11.73
C ALA A 49 -6.79 0.51 -10.84
N VAL A 50 -6.30 0.30 -9.63
CA VAL A 50 -6.09 1.34 -8.61
C VAL A 50 -4.72 1.13 -8.00
N ARG A 51 -3.93 2.20 -7.85
CA ARG A 51 -2.64 2.17 -7.17
C ARG A 51 -2.83 2.42 -5.69
N THR A 52 -2.31 1.53 -4.86
CA THR A 52 -2.28 1.68 -3.40
C THR A 52 -1.18 2.65 -2.97
N GLU A 53 -1.22 3.15 -1.74
CA GLU A 53 -0.16 3.98 -1.16
C GLU A 53 1.21 3.29 -1.19
N ASN A 54 1.23 1.98 -1.08
CA ASN A 54 2.45 1.15 -1.12
C ASN A 54 2.98 0.92 -2.54
N GLY A 55 2.32 1.50 -3.56
CA GLY A 55 2.74 1.43 -4.96
C GLY A 55 2.22 0.23 -5.74
N ASP A 56 1.52 -0.72 -5.12
CA ASP A 56 0.93 -1.85 -5.84
C ASP A 56 -0.27 -1.44 -6.67
N ILE A 57 -0.46 -2.10 -7.80
CA ILE A 57 -1.63 -1.93 -8.65
C ILE A 57 -2.60 -3.08 -8.37
N LEU A 58 -3.70 -2.77 -7.68
CA LEU A 58 -4.79 -3.71 -7.47
C LEU A 58 -5.80 -3.62 -8.61
N THR A 59 -6.36 -4.77 -8.98
CA THR A 59 -7.32 -4.83 -10.08
C THR A 59 -8.62 -5.52 -9.65
N GLU A 60 -9.72 -5.08 -10.26
CA GLU A 60 -11.01 -5.75 -10.18
C GLU A 60 -11.60 -5.86 -11.57
N THR A 61 -12.16 -7.00 -11.91
CA THR A 61 -12.78 -7.24 -13.22
C THR A 61 -14.23 -7.67 -13.08
N LYS A 62 -15.01 -7.39 -14.12
CA LYS A 62 -16.43 -7.76 -14.15
C LYS A 62 -16.90 -8.08 -15.56
N ARG A 63 -17.71 -9.13 -15.73
CA ARG A 63 -18.45 -9.39 -16.97
C ARG A 63 -19.70 -8.50 -17.07
N LEU A 64 -19.88 -7.90 -18.21
CA LEU A 64 -21.04 -7.05 -18.49
C LEU A 64 -22.21 -7.91 -18.98
N LYS A 65 -23.41 -7.58 -18.51
CA LYS A 65 -24.63 -8.20 -19.02
C LYS A 65 -24.87 -7.77 -20.46
N GLY A 66 -25.30 -8.69 -21.30
CA GLY A 66 -25.58 -8.45 -22.72
C GLY A 66 -26.59 -7.30 -22.96
N LYS A 67 -26.64 -6.84 -24.22
CA LYS A 67 -27.52 -5.74 -24.63
C LYS A 67 -28.99 -6.12 -24.39
N ARG A 68 -29.73 -5.19 -23.77
CA ARG A 68 -31.18 -5.33 -23.53
C ARG A 68 -31.99 -4.62 -24.61
N TRP A 69 -33.29 -4.85 -24.70
CA TRP A 69 -34.20 -4.27 -25.71
C TRP A 69 -34.09 -2.75 -25.87
N TYR A 70 -33.95 -2.00 -24.77
CA TYR A 70 -33.85 -0.54 -24.77
C TYR A 70 -32.59 -0.03 -25.48
N SER A 71 -31.56 -0.83 -25.67
CA SER A 71 -30.33 -0.42 -26.38
C SER A 71 -30.55 -0.19 -27.88
N HIS A 72 -31.70 -0.62 -28.41
CA HIS A 72 -32.07 -0.46 -29.81
C HIS A 72 -32.98 0.76 -30.04
N VAL A 73 -33.62 1.29 -28.97
CA VAL A 73 -34.57 2.40 -29.08
C VAL A 73 -33.83 3.73 -28.93
N PRO A 74 -33.82 4.60 -30.00
CA PRO A 74 -33.25 5.95 -29.92
C PRO A 74 -33.82 6.74 -28.73
N ILE A 75 -33.06 7.70 -28.22
CA ILE A 75 -33.38 8.53 -27.05
C ILE A 75 -33.44 7.68 -25.76
N VAL A 76 -34.25 6.60 -25.69
CA VAL A 76 -34.36 5.75 -24.50
C VAL A 76 -33.01 5.16 -24.10
N ARG A 77 -32.22 4.67 -25.07
CA ARG A 77 -30.86 4.18 -24.80
C ARG A 77 -29.96 5.27 -24.24
N GLY A 78 -30.09 6.51 -24.66
CA GLY A 78 -29.34 7.66 -24.16
C GLY A 78 -29.71 7.99 -22.70
N VAL A 79 -31.00 8.00 -22.37
CA VAL A 79 -31.48 8.18 -20.99
C VAL A 79 -30.94 7.07 -20.08
N VAL A 80 -31.07 5.82 -20.51
CA VAL A 80 -30.59 4.68 -19.72
C VAL A 80 -29.06 4.69 -19.58
N ALA A 81 -28.32 5.07 -20.64
CA ALA A 81 -26.87 5.21 -20.59
C ALA A 81 -26.45 6.29 -19.59
N PHE A 82 -27.15 7.43 -19.59
CA PHE A 82 -26.88 8.53 -18.66
C PHE A 82 -27.13 8.11 -17.19
N VAL A 83 -28.27 7.50 -16.89
CA VAL A 83 -28.60 7.04 -15.53
C VAL A 83 -27.61 5.97 -15.08
N LYS A 84 -27.24 5.03 -15.95
CA LYS A 84 -26.24 4.00 -15.65
C LYS A 84 -24.85 4.59 -15.40
N SER A 85 -24.48 5.63 -16.17
CA SER A 85 -23.20 6.32 -15.98
C SER A 85 -23.14 7.03 -14.62
N LEU A 86 -24.24 7.67 -14.20
CA LEU A 86 -24.32 8.31 -12.87
C LEU A 86 -24.21 7.28 -11.73
N ILE A 87 -25.06 6.24 -11.74
CA ILE A 87 -25.08 5.22 -10.69
C ILE A 87 -23.81 4.36 -10.73
N GLY A 88 -23.41 3.93 -11.91
CA GLY A 88 -22.21 3.12 -12.09
C GLY A 88 -20.94 3.89 -11.77
N GLY A 89 -20.85 5.15 -12.22
CA GLY A 89 -19.70 6.02 -11.97
C GLY A 89 -19.47 6.27 -10.47
N THR A 90 -20.52 6.53 -9.71
CA THR A 90 -20.42 6.70 -8.25
C THR A 90 -20.02 5.39 -7.55
N SER A 91 -20.55 4.25 -8.00
CA SER A 91 -20.21 2.95 -7.44
C SER A 91 -18.73 2.58 -7.64
N VAL A 92 -18.16 2.84 -8.82
CA VAL A 92 -16.73 2.53 -9.08
C VAL A 92 -15.79 3.51 -8.37
N LEU A 93 -16.22 4.77 -8.17
CA LEU A 93 -15.48 5.73 -7.34
C LEU A 93 -15.43 5.29 -5.86
N LEU A 94 -16.54 4.80 -5.31
CA LEU A 94 -16.55 4.24 -3.95
C LEU A 94 -15.61 3.05 -3.82
N LYS A 95 -15.62 2.15 -4.79
CA LYS A 95 -14.73 0.99 -4.79
C LYS A 95 -13.25 1.39 -4.85
N SER A 96 -12.89 2.42 -5.62
CA SER A 96 -11.51 2.92 -5.62
C SER A 96 -11.14 3.55 -4.27
N ALA A 97 -12.08 4.25 -3.63
CA ALA A 97 -11.88 4.78 -2.28
C ALA A 97 -11.69 3.66 -1.24
N GLU A 98 -12.45 2.56 -1.33
CA GLU A 98 -12.27 1.37 -0.49
C GLU A 98 -10.86 0.77 -0.62
N VAL A 99 -10.19 0.90 -1.75
CA VAL A 99 -8.82 0.40 -1.95
C VAL A 99 -7.78 1.33 -1.31
N ILE A 100 -8.00 2.64 -1.38
CA ILE A 100 -7.03 3.67 -0.97
C ILE A 100 -7.10 3.94 0.54
N TYR A 101 -8.32 4.12 1.07
CA TYR A 101 -8.50 4.49 2.47
C TYR A 101 -8.59 3.26 3.39
N PRO A 102 -8.09 3.34 4.63
CA PRO A 102 -8.34 2.34 5.67
C PRO A 102 -9.85 2.11 5.89
N GLU A 103 -10.22 0.93 6.39
CA GLU A 103 -11.64 0.59 6.64
C GLU A 103 -12.33 1.59 7.57
N GLU A 104 -11.60 2.14 8.55
CA GLU A 104 -12.10 3.12 9.53
C GLU A 104 -12.38 4.50 8.91
N GLU A 105 -11.69 4.86 7.82
CA GLU A 105 -11.82 6.14 7.13
C GLU A 105 -12.74 6.06 5.89
N THR A 106 -13.14 4.87 5.48
CA THR A 106 -14.05 4.70 4.34
C THR A 106 -15.43 5.26 4.69
N PRO A 107 -15.96 6.21 3.88
CA PRO A 107 -17.28 6.77 4.13
C PRO A 107 -18.36 5.69 4.18
N SER A 108 -19.18 5.68 5.22
CA SER A 108 -20.31 4.76 5.26
C SER A 108 -21.23 4.97 4.05
N LYS A 109 -21.91 3.91 3.62
CA LYS A 109 -22.89 4.02 2.50
C LYS A 109 -23.93 5.12 2.73
N GLY A 110 -24.30 5.37 3.99
CA GLY A 110 -25.23 6.43 4.38
C GLY A 110 -24.64 7.82 4.23
N SER A 111 -23.44 8.07 4.75
CA SER A 111 -22.77 9.38 4.61
C SER A 111 -22.46 9.72 3.16
N PHE A 112 -22.08 8.72 2.35
CA PHE A 112 -21.88 8.92 0.92
C PHE A 112 -23.18 9.24 0.17
N ALA A 113 -24.29 8.58 0.49
CA ALA A 113 -25.59 8.87 -0.11
C ALA A 113 -26.05 10.31 0.22
N ILE A 114 -25.84 10.75 1.46
CA ILE A 114 -26.14 12.13 1.90
C ILE A 114 -25.25 13.13 1.15
N ALA A 115 -23.95 12.90 1.06
CA ALA A 115 -23.03 13.76 0.31
C ALA A 115 -23.40 13.84 -1.18
N THR A 116 -23.78 12.73 -1.80
CA THR A 116 -24.26 12.68 -3.19
C THR A 116 -25.55 13.45 -3.37
N ALA A 117 -26.52 13.31 -2.47
CA ALA A 117 -27.78 14.04 -2.52
C ALA A 117 -27.54 15.55 -2.36
N LEU A 118 -26.68 15.96 -1.41
CA LEU A 118 -26.32 17.36 -1.21
C LEU A 118 -25.62 17.95 -2.44
N GLY A 119 -24.68 17.19 -3.02
CA GLY A 119 -24.01 17.56 -4.27
C GLY A 119 -25.00 17.74 -5.45
N LEU A 120 -26.01 16.87 -5.56
CA LEU A 120 -27.05 16.99 -6.57
C LEU A 120 -27.89 18.24 -6.37
N VAL A 121 -28.30 18.55 -5.12
CA VAL A 121 -29.04 19.77 -4.79
C VAL A 121 -28.23 21.02 -5.15
N LEU A 122 -26.94 21.03 -4.80
CA LEU A 122 -26.04 22.13 -5.14
C LEU A 122 -25.87 22.29 -6.66
N ALA A 123 -25.74 21.20 -7.39
CA ALA A 123 -25.63 21.20 -8.85
C ALA A 123 -26.92 21.79 -9.49
N ILE A 124 -28.11 21.42 -9.02
CA ILE A 124 -29.39 21.99 -9.48
C ILE A 124 -29.42 23.49 -9.16
N ALA A 125 -29.05 23.90 -7.98
CA ALA A 125 -29.01 25.32 -7.60
C ALA A 125 -28.05 26.10 -8.49
N MET A 126 -26.85 25.60 -8.72
CA MET A 126 -25.82 26.30 -9.49
C MET A 126 -26.07 26.29 -11.00
N PHE A 127 -26.57 25.21 -11.59
CA PHE A 127 -26.72 25.09 -13.05
C PHE A 127 -28.13 25.32 -13.56
N MET A 128 -29.15 25.39 -12.69
CA MET A 128 -30.52 25.65 -13.09
C MET A 128 -31.11 26.92 -12.46
N LEU A 129 -30.95 27.10 -11.13
CA LEU A 129 -31.54 28.28 -10.46
C LEU A 129 -30.72 29.54 -10.69
N LEU A 130 -29.40 29.47 -10.48
CA LEU A 130 -28.52 30.65 -10.61
C LEU A 130 -28.53 31.27 -12.01
N PRO A 131 -28.44 30.51 -13.14
CA PRO A 131 -28.56 31.08 -14.47
C PRO A 131 -29.92 31.77 -14.73
N SER A 132 -31.02 31.16 -14.26
CA SER A 132 -32.37 31.75 -14.39
C SER A 132 -32.50 33.05 -13.60
N PHE A 133 -31.99 33.08 -12.36
CA PHE A 133 -31.98 34.27 -11.52
C PHE A 133 -31.17 35.41 -12.16
N LEU A 134 -29.96 35.09 -12.65
CA LEU A 134 -29.11 36.07 -13.32
C LEU A 134 -29.75 36.59 -14.65
N ALA A 135 -30.42 35.72 -15.40
CA ALA A 135 -31.13 36.12 -16.60
C ALA A 135 -32.33 37.04 -16.29
N ASP A 136 -33.09 36.75 -15.21
CA ASP A 136 -34.18 37.64 -14.76
C ASP A 136 -33.63 38.99 -14.27
N MET A 137 -32.44 39.01 -13.67
CA MET A 137 -31.78 40.24 -13.25
C MET A 137 -31.28 41.08 -14.44
N THR A 138 -30.74 40.42 -15.50
CA THR A 138 -30.35 41.11 -16.73
C THR A 138 -31.58 41.74 -17.43
N GLU A 139 -32.73 41.05 -17.47
CA GLU A 139 -33.96 41.60 -18.04
C GLU A 139 -34.41 42.86 -17.29
N LYS A 140 -34.34 42.87 -15.96
CA LYS A 140 -34.68 44.08 -15.17
C LYS A 140 -33.73 45.24 -15.47
N LEU A 141 -32.42 44.97 -15.61
CA LEU A 141 -31.41 45.95 -15.98
C LEU A 141 -31.68 46.55 -17.40
N PHE A 142 -31.99 45.71 -18.39
CA PHE A 142 -32.34 46.18 -19.74
C PHE A 142 -33.68 46.93 -19.74
N GLY A 143 -34.64 46.54 -18.88
CA GLY A 143 -35.92 47.25 -18.69
C GLY A 143 -35.73 48.69 -18.20
N ILE A 144 -34.70 49.01 -17.42
CA ILE A 144 -34.34 50.38 -17.03
C ILE A 144 -34.01 51.25 -18.26
N TRP A 145 -33.47 50.64 -19.32
CA TRP A 145 -33.13 51.30 -20.59
C TRP A 145 -34.26 51.19 -21.62
N SER A 146 -35.51 50.86 -21.21
CA SER A 146 -36.66 50.68 -22.06
C SER A 146 -36.52 49.64 -23.19
N ILE A 147 -35.59 48.68 -23.02
CA ILE A 147 -35.39 47.58 -23.96
C ILE A 147 -36.14 46.35 -23.46
N SER A 148 -37.18 45.90 -24.17
CA SER A 148 -37.87 44.64 -23.88
C SER A 148 -37.16 43.49 -24.58
N LEU A 149 -36.65 42.51 -23.81
CA LEU A 149 -36.08 41.30 -24.36
C LEU A 149 -37.18 40.29 -24.72
N GLY A 150 -37.25 39.90 -25.99
CA GLY A 150 -38.13 38.80 -26.39
C GLY A 150 -37.74 37.47 -25.71
N ILE A 151 -38.72 36.57 -25.57
CA ILE A 151 -38.57 35.26 -24.86
C ILE A 151 -37.35 34.46 -25.36
N LEU A 152 -37.08 34.49 -26.65
CA LEU A 152 -35.95 33.79 -27.24
C LEU A 152 -34.60 34.37 -26.80
N TRP A 153 -34.48 35.71 -26.77
CA TRP A 153 -33.25 36.38 -26.32
C TRP A 153 -32.98 36.14 -24.84
N LYS A 154 -33.98 36.15 -23.99
CA LYS A 154 -33.88 35.81 -22.58
C LYS A 154 -33.38 34.39 -22.38
N SER A 155 -33.94 33.41 -23.11
CA SER A 155 -33.52 32.03 -23.05
C SER A 155 -32.09 31.82 -23.55
N LEU A 156 -31.66 32.57 -24.57
CA LEU A 156 -30.29 32.53 -25.08
C LEU A 156 -29.27 33.07 -24.04
N ILE A 157 -29.59 34.24 -23.44
CA ILE A 157 -28.79 34.86 -22.39
C ILE A 157 -28.62 33.87 -21.20
N GLU A 158 -29.74 33.27 -20.75
CA GLU A 158 -29.70 32.24 -19.70
C GLU A 158 -28.81 31.07 -20.08
N GLY A 159 -28.86 30.61 -21.32
CA GLY A 159 -28.02 29.55 -21.84
C GLY A 159 -26.54 29.90 -21.84
N VAL A 160 -26.19 31.11 -22.27
CA VAL A 160 -24.81 31.62 -22.26
C VAL A 160 -24.29 31.72 -20.81
N ILE A 161 -25.08 32.28 -19.88
CA ILE A 161 -24.75 32.38 -18.46
C ILE A 161 -24.48 30.96 -17.88
N ARG A 162 -25.31 29.99 -18.22
CA ARG A 162 -25.13 28.58 -17.78
C ARG A 162 -23.80 28.00 -18.25
N ILE A 163 -23.44 28.22 -19.52
CA ILE A 163 -22.14 27.75 -20.05
C ILE A 163 -20.98 28.43 -19.32
N LEU A 164 -21.08 29.76 -19.10
CA LEU A 164 -20.03 30.50 -18.38
C LEU A 164 -19.85 30.00 -16.93
N ILE A 165 -20.94 29.79 -16.20
CA ILE A 165 -20.93 29.23 -14.84
C ILE A 165 -20.28 27.84 -14.86
N PHE A 166 -20.63 27.00 -15.84
CA PHE A 166 -20.07 25.67 -15.94
C PHE A 166 -18.55 25.69 -16.24
N VAL A 167 -18.12 26.52 -17.18
CA VAL A 167 -16.69 26.66 -17.50
C VAL A 167 -15.91 27.20 -16.29
N LEU A 168 -16.46 28.20 -15.60
CA LEU A 168 -15.86 28.74 -14.38
C LEU A 168 -15.78 27.70 -13.28
N TYR A 169 -16.84 26.93 -13.06
CA TYR A 169 -16.85 25.80 -12.12
C TYR A 169 -15.76 24.80 -12.44
N LEU A 170 -15.69 24.33 -13.69
CA LEU A 170 -14.64 23.39 -14.10
C LEU A 170 -13.23 23.98 -13.90
N PHE A 171 -13.06 25.27 -14.22
CA PHE A 171 -11.78 25.95 -14.01
C PHE A 171 -11.37 25.97 -12.54
N ILE A 172 -12.30 26.30 -11.63
CA ILE A 172 -12.03 26.33 -10.17
C ILE A 172 -11.73 24.92 -9.66
N VAL A 173 -12.61 23.96 -9.96
CA VAL A 173 -12.51 22.57 -9.46
C VAL A 173 -11.24 21.89 -9.99
N SER A 174 -10.85 22.17 -11.23
CA SER A 174 -9.62 21.61 -11.82
C SER A 174 -8.32 22.06 -11.12
N ARG A 175 -8.40 23.09 -10.24
CA ARG A 175 -7.26 23.57 -9.43
C ARG A 175 -7.14 22.87 -8.07
N LEU A 176 -8.19 22.18 -7.62
CA LEU A 176 -8.16 21.39 -6.40
C LEU A 176 -7.24 20.19 -6.59
N LYS A 177 -6.34 19.95 -5.64
CA LYS A 177 -5.24 18.96 -5.75
C LYS A 177 -5.77 17.58 -6.10
N ASP A 178 -6.77 17.09 -5.39
CA ASP A 178 -7.30 15.73 -5.55
C ASP A 178 -8.05 15.56 -6.87
N ILE A 179 -8.82 16.59 -7.27
CA ILE A 179 -9.52 16.60 -8.56
C ILE A 179 -8.54 16.68 -9.71
N ARG A 180 -7.49 17.52 -9.58
CA ARG A 180 -6.43 17.61 -10.59
C ARG A 180 -5.73 16.26 -10.76
N ARG A 181 -5.47 15.54 -9.68
CA ARG A 181 -4.86 14.21 -9.72
C ARG A 181 -5.78 13.20 -10.43
N THR A 182 -7.08 13.21 -10.13
CA THR A 182 -8.08 12.42 -10.87
C THR A 182 -8.10 12.79 -12.36
N PHE A 183 -7.96 14.07 -12.72
CA PHE A 183 -7.88 14.51 -14.11
C PHE A 183 -6.56 14.10 -14.80
N MET A 184 -5.49 13.85 -14.07
CA MET A 184 -4.26 13.24 -14.61
C MET A 184 -4.50 11.76 -14.97
N TYR A 185 -5.22 11.00 -14.12
CA TYR A 185 -5.66 9.64 -14.46
C TYR A 185 -6.59 9.61 -15.68
N HIS A 186 -7.46 10.61 -15.84
CA HIS A 186 -8.26 10.77 -17.07
C HIS A 186 -7.38 11.03 -18.30
N GLY A 187 -6.31 11.79 -18.13
CA GLY A 187 -5.28 11.95 -19.16
C GLY A 187 -4.56 10.64 -19.49
N ALA A 188 -4.27 9.79 -18.49
CA ALA A 188 -3.67 8.47 -18.68
C ALA A 188 -4.60 7.53 -19.46
N GLU A 189 -5.89 7.50 -19.13
CA GLU A 189 -6.92 6.78 -19.89
C GLU A 189 -6.88 7.15 -21.37
N HIS A 190 -7.00 8.44 -21.69
CA HIS A 190 -7.02 8.90 -23.07
C HIS A 190 -5.73 8.57 -23.83
N ARG A 191 -4.57 8.76 -23.18
CA ARG A 191 -3.27 8.44 -23.80
C ARG A 191 -3.13 6.95 -24.09
N THR A 192 -3.59 6.08 -23.20
CA THR A 192 -3.56 4.62 -23.38
C THR A 192 -4.44 4.19 -24.55
N ILE A 193 -5.67 4.70 -24.63
CA ILE A 193 -6.57 4.44 -25.75
C ILE A 193 -5.95 4.96 -27.06
N ASN A 194 -5.44 6.18 -27.09
CA ASN A 194 -4.81 6.77 -28.26
C ASN A 194 -3.54 6.02 -28.70
N CYS A 195 -2.74 5.49 -27.76
CA CYS A 195 -1.56 4.68 -28.02
C CYS A 195 -1.95 3.39 -28.77
N PHE A 196 -2.94 2.68 -28.22
CA PHE A 196 -3.47 1.46 -28.84
C PHE A 196 -4.06 1.70 -30.22
N GLU A 197 -4.87 2.77 -30.40
CA GLU A 197 -5.50 3.09 -31.69
C GLU A 197 -4.48 3.47 -32.77
N ARG A 198 -3.30 3.96 -32.37
CA ARG A 198 -2.17 4.23 -33.27
C ARG A 198 -1.36 2.97 -33.59
N GLY A 199 -1.69 1.82 -33.00
CA GLY A 199 -0.96 0.57 -33.18
C GLY A 199 0.42 0.57 -32.52
N MET A 200 0.65 1.46 -31.56
CA MET A 200 1.88 1.47 -30.76
C MET A 200 1.79 0.43 -29.63
N GLU A 201 2.93 -0.10 -29.25
CA GLU A 201 3.03 -0.98 -28.08
C GLU A 201 2.63 -0.20 -26.81
N LEU A 202 1.84 -0.84 -25.95
CA LEU A 202 1.36 -0.25 -24.69
C LEU A 202 2.45 -0.31 -23.62
N THR A 203 3.44 0.57 -23.75
CA THR A 203 4.42 0.83 -22.71
C THR A 203 4.18 2.21 -22.09
N PRO A 204 4.55 2.46 -20.82
CA PRO A 204 4.39 3.77 -20.18
C PRO A 204 5.01 4.90 -21.01
N GLU A 205 6.19 4.68 -21.60
CA GLU A 205 6.91 5.64 -22.43
C GLU A 205 6.16 5.98 -23.73
N ASN A 206 5.56 5.00 -24.38
CA ASN A 206 4.77 5.20 -25.60
C ASN A 206 3.44 5.89 -25.31
N VAL A 207 2.79 5.52 -24.20
CA VAL A 207 1.58 6.17 -23.72
C VAL A 207 1.85 7.66 -23.41
N GLN A 208 2.99 7.99 -22.81
CA GLN A 208 3.38 9.38 -22.54
C GLN A 208 3.51 10.25 -23.82
N LYS A 209 3.84 9.67 -24.96
CA LYS A 209 3.94 10.38 -26.26
C LYS A 209 2.59 10.66 -26.90
N CYS A 210 1.50 10.06 -26.41
CA CYS A 210 0.18 10.18 -27.00
C CYS A 210 -0.60 11.39 -26.46
N SER A 211 -1.66 11.79 -27.20
CA SER A 211 -2.52 12.92 -26.83
C SER A 211 -3.41 12.59 -25.64
N THR A 212 -3.59 13.56 -24.73
CA THR A 212 -4.60 13.49 -23.66
C THR A 212 -6.02 13.80 -24.15
N ARG A 213 -6.22 14.17 -25.43
CA ARG A 213 -7.53 14.49 -26.01
C ARG A 213 -8.04 13.29 -26.79
N HIS A 214 -9.32 12.99 -26.59
CA HIS A 214 -9.99 11.90 -27.28
C HIS A 214 -11.40 12.27 -27.72
N ASN A 215 -11.79 11.95 -28.96
CA ASN A 215 -13.05 12.39 -29.57
C ASN A 215 -14.31 11.75 -28.95
N ARG A 216 -14.19 10.68 -28.17
CA ARG A 216 -15.31 9.92 -27.59
C ARG A 216 -15.43 10.10 -26.07
N CYS A 217 -14.81 11.13 -25.52
CA CYS A 217 -14.82 11.37 -24.08
C CYS A 217 -16.18 11.88 -23.57
N GLY A 218 -16.54 11.45 -22.35
CA GLY A 218 -17.75 11.89 -21.66
C GLY A 218 -17.82 13.40 -21.38
N THR A 219 -16.68 14.12 -21.29
CA THR A 219 -16.66 15.59 -21.15
C THR A 219 -17.21 16.30 -22.38
N THR A 220 -16.98 15.75 -23.56
CA THR A 220 -17.60 16.24 -24.79
C THR A 220 -19.14 16.07 -24.76
N PHE A 221 -19.61 14.97 -24.15
CA PHE A 221 -21.05 14.76 -23.92
C PHE A 221 -21.68 15.86 -23.05
N LEU A 222 -21.01 16.28 -21.96
CA LEU A 222 -21.49 17.35 -21.09
C LEU A 222 -21.64 18.67 -21.84
N PHE A 223 -20.74 19.00 -22.75
CA PHE A 223 -20.88 20.17 -23.62
C PHE A 223 -22.14 20.08 -24.47
N PHE A 224 -22.40 18.94 -25.12
CA PHE A 224 -23.61 18.76 -25.94
C PHE A 224 -24.88 18.76 -25.09
N VAL A 225 -24.87 18.25 -23.86
CA VAL A 225 -26.00 18.36 -22.92
C VAL A 225 -26.35 19.82 -22.67
N MET A 226 -25.35 20.70 -22.50
CA MET A 226 -25.61 22.12 -22.31
C MET A 226 -26.21 22.79 -23.57
N VAL A 227 -25.64 22.55 -24.75
CA VAL A 227 -26.15 23.11 -26.01
C VAL A 227 -27.56 22.62 -26.30
N VAL A 228 -27.80 21.30 -26.18
CA VAL A 228 -29.14 20.73 -26.39
C VAL A 228 -30.14 21.24 -25.33
N SER A 229 -29.69 21.42 -24.07
CA SER A 229 -30.57 21.97 -23.03
C SER A 229 -31.03 23.41 -23.33
N ILE A 230 -30.17 24.24 -23.93
CA ILE A 230 -30.54 25.58 -24.35
C ILE A 230 -31.68 25.51 -25.38
N LEU A 231 -31.53 24.67 -26.41
CA LEU A 231 -32.52 24.50 -27.46
C LEU A 231 -33.86 23.96 -26.93
N VAL A 232 -33.81 22.88 -26.15
CA VAL A 232 -35.00 22.21 -25.60
C VAL A 232 -35.72 23.11 -24.60
N PHE A 233 -35.00 23.79 -23.72
CA PHE A 233 -35.62 24.67 -22.72
C PHE A 233 -36.15 25.97 -23.35
N SER A 234 -35.49 26.52 -24.37
CA SER A 234 -36.01 27.67 -25.13
C SER A 234 -37.30 27.31 -25.84
N LEU A 235 -37.33 26.15 -26.52
CA LEU A 235 -38.53 25.65 -27.17
C LEU A 235 -39.66 25.39 -26.16
N ALA A 236 -39.36 24.78 -25.01
CA ALA A 236 -40.36 24.57 -23.97
C ALA A 236 -40.91 25.89 -23.40
N THR A 237 -40.05 26.87 -23.16
CA THR A 237 -40.49 28.21 -22.70
C THR A 237 -41.38 28.92 -23.73
N TRP A 238 -41.02 28.81 -25.01
CA TRP A 238 -41.83 29.35 -26.10
C TRP A 238 -43.20 28.66 -26.20
N LEU A 239 -43.25 27.32 -26.14
CA LEU A 239 -44.51 26.56 -26.14
C LEU A 239 -45.37 26.91 -24.92
N MET A 240 -44.80 27.06 -23.72
CA MET A 240 -45.54 27.49 -22.53
C MET A 240 -46.15 28.88 -22.71
N SER A 241 -45.44 29.79 -23.39
CA SER A 241 -46.00 31.12 -23.66
C SER A 241 -47.20 31.08 -24.62
N LEU A 242 -47.17 30.20 -25.63
CA LEU A 242 -48.31 29.98 -26.55
C LEU A 242 -49.54 29.39 -25.85
N LEU A 243 -49.31 28.53 -24.82
CA LEU A 243 -50.36 27.91 -24.02
C LEU A 243 -50.90 28.81 -22.90
N GLY A 244 -50.44 30.06 -22.82
CA GLY A 244 -50.84 30.99 -21.76
C GLY A 244 -50.21 30.74 -20.39
N TRP A 245 -49.21 29.86 -20.31
CA TRP A 245 -48.52 29.51 -19.07
C TRP A 245 -47.27 30.39 -18.81
N SER A 246 -47.28 31.63 -19.32
CA SER A 246 -46.17 32.58 -19.18
C SER A 246 -45.89 33.01 -17.74
N ASN A 247 -46.87 32.92 -16.83
CA ASN A 247 -46.78 33.36 -15.44
C ASN A 247 -46.38 32.26 -14.44
N ILE A 248 -45.90 31.14 -14.93
CA ILE A 248 -45.35 30.09 -14.04
C ILE A 248 -44.09 30.64 -13.35
N GLY A 249 -44.11 30.76 -12.03
CA GLY A 249 -42.97 31.23 -11.23
C GLY A 249 -41.70 30.43 -11.46
N VAL A 250 -40.59 30.87 -10.88
CA VAL A 250 -39.26 30.24 -11.05
C VAL A 250 -39.29 28.72 -10.74
N PHE A 251 -39.99 28.31 -9.71
CA PHE A 251 -40.11 26.89 -9.33
C PHE A 251 -40.91 26.06 -10.35
N GLY A 252 -41.95 26.61 -10.94
CA GLY A 252 -42.72 25.95 -12.00
C GLY A 252 -41.87 25.73 -13.27
N ARG A 253 -41.12 26.73 -13.69
CA ARG A 253 -40.15 26.63 -14.80
C ARG A 253 -39.09 25.59 -14.52
N MET A 254 -38.59 25.54 -13.29
CA MET A 254 -37.61 24.51 -12.85
C MET A 254 -38.20 23.10 -12.91
N GLY A 255 -39.45 22.92 -12.46
CA GLY A 255 -40.13 21.61 -12.52
C GLY A 255 -40.23 21.09 -13.96
N VAL A 256 -40.63 21.95 -14.92
CA VAL A 256 -40.70 21.60 -16.35
C VAL A 256 -39.32 21.24 -16.89
N ARG A 257 -38.27 21.98 -16.54
CA ARG A 257 -36.87 21.68 -16.96
C ARG A 257 -36.35 20.37 -16.39
N LEU A 258 -36.64 20.06 -15.12
CA LEU A 258 -36.30 18.78 -14.51
C LEU A 258 -37.00 17.61 -15.23
N LEU A 259 -38.26 17.78 -15.58
CA LEU A 259 -39.01 16.78 -16.35
C LEU A 259 -38.43 16.56 -17.75
N LEU A 260 -37.84 17.59 -18.36
CA LEU A 260 -37.22 17.52 -19.69
C LEU A 260 -35.77 17.04 -19.68
N LEU A 261 -35.10 16.93 -18.51
CA LEU A 261 -33.71 16.45 -18.42
C LEU A 261 -33.47 15.09 -19.07
N PRO A 262 -34.35 14.07 -18.91
CA PRO A 262 -34.18 12.81 -19.61
C PRO A 262 -34.18 12.97 -21.13
N LEU A 263 -35.05 13.80 -21.68
CA LEU A 263 -35.10 14.09 -23.11
C LEU A 263 -33.82 14.78 -23.59
N VAL A 264 -33.34 15.78 -22.85
CA VAL A 264 -32.05 16.45 -23.12
C VAL A 264 -30.91 15.47 -23.15
N ALA A 265 -30.79 14.56 -22.13
CA ALA A 265 -29.76 13.54 -22.05
C ALA A 265 -29.84 12.57 -23.24
N GLY A 266 -31.06 12.13 -23.58
CA GLY A 266 -31.31 11.24 -24.72
C GLY A 266 -30.89 11.84 -26.06
N LEU A 267 -31.31 13.07 -26.33
CA LEU A 267 -30.94 13.80 -27.56
C LEU A 267 -29.43 14.07 -27.64
N SER A 268 -28.82 14.48 -26.54
CA SER A 268 -27.39 14.74 -26.47
C SER A 268 -26.57 13.48 -26.76
N TYR A 269 -27.02 12.33 -26.24
CA TYR A 269 -26.38 11.02 -26.51
C TYR A 269 -26.48 10.66 -27.99
N GLU A 270 -27.65 10.83 -28.62
CA GLU A 270 -27.80 10.54 -30.05
C GLU A 270 -26.97 11.49 -30.91
N LEU A 271 -26.86 12.77 -30.55
CA LEU A 271 -26.02 13.74 -31.24
C LEU A 271 -24.54 13.34 -31.14
N LEU A 272 -24.05 12.99 -29.92
CA LEU A 272 -22.69 12.54 -29.74
C LEU A 272 -22.38 11.27 -30.57
N ARG A 273 -23.32 10.32 -30.56
CA ARG A 273 -23.21 9.09 -31.33
C ARG A 273 -23.17 9.33 -32.84
N LEU A 274 -23.96 10.28 -33.30
CA LEU A 274 -23.97 10.71 -34.72
C LEU A 274 -22.61 11.30 -35.08
N LEU A 275 -22.11 12.25 -34.28
CA LEU A 275 -20.81 12.89 -34.48
C LEU A 275 -19.65 11.91 -34.44
N ALA A 276 -19.72 10.87 -33.58
CA ALA A 276 -18.70 9.84 -33.50
C ALA A 276 -18.60 8.96 -34.78
N LYS A 277 -19.70 8.87 -35.55
CA LYS A 277 -19.74 8.12 -36.81
C LYS A 277 -19.29 8.93 -38.02
N LEU A 278 -19.35 10.26 -37.93
CA LEU A 278 -18.96 11.13 -39.05
C LEU A 278 -17.44 11.07 -39.27
N PRO A 279 -16.99 11.14 -40.53
CA PRO A 279 -15.58 11.17 -40.87
C PRO A 279 -14.93 12.44 -40.31
N ASP A 280 -13.60 12.32 -40.08
CA ASP A 280 -12.79 13.45 -39.61
C ASP A 280 -12.55 14.43 -40.77
N ASN A 281 -13.33 15.50 -40.82
CA ASN A 281 -13.21 16.60 -41.80
C ASN A 281 -13.23 17.94 -41.07
N LYS A 282 -12.97 19.03 -41.79
CA LYS A 282 -12.95 20.40 -41.20
C LYS A 282 -14.25 20.77 -40.50
N PHE A 283 -15.40 20.39 -41.04
CA PHE A 283 -16.73 20.72 -40.50
C PHE A 283 -16.98 19.95 -39.18
N THR A 284 -16.75 18.63 -39.15
CA THR A 284 -16.94 17.83 -37.95
C THR A 284 -15.95 18.22 -36.85
N ASN A 285 -14.75 18.66 -37.21
CA ASN A 285 -13.75 19.14 -36.28
C ASN A 285 -14.14 20.47 -35.63
N ILE A 286 -14.79 21.39 -36.37
CA ILE A 286 -15.34 22.64 -35.82
C ILE A 286 -16.43 22.34 -34.78
N ILE A 287 -17.35 21.40 -35.07
CA ILE A 287 -18.40 21.04 -34.11
C ILE A 287 -17.84 20.36 -32.85
N ARG A 288 -16.80 19.55 -32.97
CA ARG A 288 -16.13 18.88 -31.84
C ARG A 288 -15.18 19.78 -31.04
N ALA A 289 -14.68 20.88 -31.65
CA ALA A 289 -13.68 21.75 -31.08
C ALA A 289 -14.04 22.31 -29.68
N PRO A 290 -15.25 22.77 -29.38
CA PRO A 290 -15.59 23.25 -28.04
C PRO A 290 -15.52 22.12 -26.98
N GLY A 291 -16.02 20.92 -27.30
CA GLY A 291 -15.91 19.76 -26.43
C GLY A 291 -14.45 19.36 -26.15
N LEU A 292 -13.60 19.37 -27.19
CA LEU A 292 -12.17 19.14 -27.06
C LEU A 292 -11.45 20.25 -26.30
N ALA A 293 -11.95 21.50 -26.36
CA ALA A 293 -11.42 22.61 -25.57
C ALA A 293 -11.68 22.40 -24.05
N LEU A 294 -12.87 21.90 -23.68
CA LEU A 294 -13.18 21.56 -22.29
C LEU A 294 -12.27 20.46 -21.74
N GLN A 295 -11.82 19.52 -22.57
CA GLN A 295 -10.87 18.49 -22.14
C GLN A 295 -9.55 19.07 -21.63
N ARG A 296 -9.15 20.30 -22.05
CA ARG A 296 -7.96 20.97 -21.50
C ARG A 296 -8.08 21.25 -19.99
N LEU A 297 -9.30 21.34 -19.47
CA LEU A 297 -9.56 21.55 -18.04
C LEU A 297 -9.75 20.22 -17.28
N THR A 298 -10.06 19.14 -17.97
CA THR A 298 -10.45 17.86 -17.35
C THR A 298 -9.50 16.70 -17.67
N THR A 299 -8.46 16.92 -18.48
CA THR A 299 -7.43 15.91 -18.79
C THR A 299 -6.05 16.55 -18.73
N TYR A 300 -5.34 16.29 -17.64
CA TYR A 300 -3.96 16.75 -17.48
C TYR A 300 -2.95 15.69 -17.96
N PRO A 301 -1.69 16.10 -18.28
CA PRO A 301 -0.63 15.14 -18.54
C PRO A 301 -0.42 14.24 -17.32
N PRO A 302 -0.49 12.91 -17.48
CA PRO A 302 -0.26 11.98 -16.38
C PRO A 302 1.22 11.80 -16.06
N GLU A 303 1.53 11.41 -14.84
CA GLU A 303 2.81 10.84 -14.45
C GLU A 303 2.99 9.44 -15.07
N ILE A 304 4.21 8.93 -15.09
CA ILE A 304 4.51 7.66 -15.76
C ILE A 304 3.83 6.48 -15.05
N GLU A 305 3.77 6.53 -13.73
CA GLU A 305 3.13 5.54 -12.88
C GLU A 305 1.61 5.47 -13.11
N MET A 306 0.98 6.59 -13.49
CA MET A 306 -0.45 6.61 -13.83
C MET A 306 -0.72 5.93 -15.17
N ALA A 307 0.24 5.97 -16.10
CA ALA A 307 0.16 5.24 -17.36
C ALA A 307 0.18 3.72 -17.13
N GLU A 308 1.01 3.23 -16.18
CA GLU A 308 1.03 1.81 -15.81
C GLU A 308 -0.35 1.31 -15.35
N VAL A 309 -1.03 2.09 -14.50
CA VAL A 309 -2.38 1.77 -14.01
C VAL A 309 -3.39 1.71 -15.15
N ALA A 310 -3.34 2.69 -16.06
CA ALA A 310 -4.25 2.72 -17.21
C ALA A 310 -3.99 1.55 -18.18
N ILE A 311 -2.71 1.19 -18.42
CA ILE A 311 -2.32 0.04 -19.22
C ILE A 311 -2.81 -1.27 -18.58
N ALA A 312 -2.65 -1.43 -17.26
CA ALA A 312 -3.10 -2.61 -16.55
C ALA A 312 -4.62 -2.83 -16.72
N SER A 313 -5.41 -1.77 -16.50
CA SER A 313 -6.87 -1.83 -16.71
C SER A 313 -7.24 -2.12 -18.16
N PHE A 314 -6.54 -1.50 -19.12
CA PHE A 314 -6.82 -1.67 -20.55
C PHE A 314 -6.52 -3.09 -21.04
N ASN A 315 -5.37 -3.64 -20.66
CA ASN A 315 -4.95 -5.00 -21.05
C ASN A 315 -5.93 -6.06 -20.50
N LEU A 316 -6.37 -5.91 -19.24
CA LEU A 316 -7.35 -6.81 -18.65
C LEU A 316 -8.68 -6.81 -19.41
N VAL A 317 -9.13 -5.65 -19.88
CA VAL A 317 -10.35 -5.57 -20.69
C VAL A 317 -10.15 -6.25 -22.05
N LEU A 318 -8.99 -6.04 -22.70
CA LEU A 318 -8.69 -6.70 -23.98
C LEU A 318 -8.68 -8.22 -23.82
N GLU A 319 -7.94 -8.72 -22.82
CA GLU A 319 -7.80 -10.14 -22.56
C GLU A 319 -9.16 -10.79 -22.23
N MET A 320 -9.97 -10.15 -21.39
CA MET A 320 -11.30 -10.64 -21.05
C MET A 320 -12.27 -10.59 -22.22
N ASP A 321 -12.23 -9.55 -23.07
CA ASP A 321 -13.10 -9.47 -24.24
C ASP A 321 -12.71 -10.49 -25.32
N GLU A 322 -11.43 -10.88 -25.41
CA GLU A 322 -10.92 -11.91 -26.30
C GLU A 322 -11.16 -13.33 -25.75
N ASN A 323 -11.05 -13.53 -24.43
CA ASN A 323 -11.22 -14.83 -23.80
C ASN A 323 -12.38 -14.82 -22.79
N PRO A 324 -13.54 -15.39 -23.15
CA PRO A 324 -14.72 -15.48 -22.29
C PRO A 324 -14.54 -16.33 -21.03
N ASP A 325 -13.55 -17.23 -21.01
CA ASP A 325 -13.35 -18.18 -19.90
C ASP A 325 -12.64 -17.58 -18.70
N ILE A 326 -12.03 -16.38 -18.86
CA ILE A 326 -11.40 -15.68 -17.74
C ILE A 326 -12.47 -15.26 -16.73
N LEU A 327 -12.31 -15.77 -15.52
CA LEU A 327 -13.23 -15.47 -14.41
C LEU A 327 -12.98 -14.07 -13.85
N PRO A 328 -14.05 -13.34 -13.50
CA PRO A 328 -13.92 -12.06 -12.80
C PRO A 328 -13.28 -12.24 -11.42
N HIS A 329 -12.53 -11.22 -10.97
CA HIS A 329 -11.97 -11.14 -9.62
C HIS A 329 -12.25 -9.78 -8.99
N LYS A 330 -12.19 -9.69 -7.66
CA LYS A 330 -12.34 -8.45 -6.90
C LYS A 330 -10.98 -7.92 -6.46
N PHE A 331 -10.96 -6.66 -6.02
CA PHE A 331 -9.77 -6.07 -5.41
C PHE A 331 -9.28 -6.92 -4.23
N GLY A 332 -7.96 -7.18 -4.20
CA GLY A 332 -7.33 -7.94 -3.14
C GLY A 332 -7.56 -9.46 -3.19
N GLU A 333 -8.28 -9.98 -4.18
CA GLU A 333 -8.38 -11.42 -4.44
C GLU A 333 -7.14 -11.92 -5.16
N PHE A 334 -6.20 -12.49 -4.39
CA PHE A 334 -5.00 -13.15 -4.90
C PHE A 334 -5.02 -14.62 -4.56
N THR A 335 -4.62 -15.46 -5.49
CA THR A 335 -4.22 -16.83 -5.17
C THR A 335 -2.91 -16.81 -4.37
N MET A 336 -2.63 -17.88 -3.64
CA MET A 336 -1.42 -17.93 -2.81
C MET A 336 -0.12 -17.74 -3.62
N PRO A 337 0.05 -18.34 -4.82
CA PRO A 337 1.24 -18.08 -5.65
C PRO A 337 1.39 -16.62 -6.08
N GLU A 338 0.28 -15.94 -6.44
CA GLU A 338 0.30 -14.52 -6.81
C GLU A 338 0.68 -13.64 -5.63
N LEU A 339 0.09 -13.88 -4.45
CA LEU A 339 0.40 -13.15 -3.22
C LEU A 339 1.86 -13.31 -2.82
N LYS A 340 2.40 -14.54 -2.86
CA LYS A 340 3.81 -14.82 -2.58
C LYS A 340 4.73 -14.07 -3.54
N LYS A 341 4.42 -14.08 -4.83
CA LYS A 341 5.18 -13.35 -5.86
C LYS A 341 5.21 -11.85 -5.57
N LEU A 342 4.08 -11.28 -5.19
CA LEU A 342 3.94 -9.85 -4.87
C LEU A 342 4.75 -9.47 -3.62
N VAL A 343 4.64 -10.23 -2.53
CA VAL A 343 5.41 -10.02 -1.30
C VAL A 343 6.90 -10.17 -1.56
N LYS A 344 7.30 -11.24 -2.25
CA LYS A 344 8.70 -11.48 -2.60
C LYS A 344 9.31 -10.35 -3.41
N ALA A 345 8.57 -9.81 -4.39
CA ALA A 345 9.04 -8.70 -5.22
C ALA A 345 9.30 -7.42 -4.41
N ARG A 346 8.62 -7.23 -3.27
CA ARG A 346 8.90 -6.12 -2.33
C ARG A 346 10.15 -6.41 -1.50
N LEU A 347 10.25 -7.59 -0.92
CA LEU A 347 11.31 -7.96 0.01
C LEU A 347 12.67 -8.06 -0.68
N VAL A 348 12.72 -8.50 -1.93
CA VAL A 348 13.96 -8.55 -2.73
C VAL A 348 14.62 -7.17 -2.87
N LYS A 349 13.84 -6.08 -2.88
CA LYS A 349 14.38 -4.71 -2.95
C LYS A 349 15.25 -4.34 -1.74
N VAL A 350 15.06 -5.02 -0.62
CA VAL A 350 15.83 -4.83 0.63
C VAL A 350 16.73 -6.02 0.95
N GLY A 351 17.00 -6.89 -0.05
CA GLY A 351 17.95 -7.99 0.08
C GLY A 351 17.38 -9.29 0.67
N VAL A 352 16.08 -9.34 0.99
CA VAL A 352 15.43 -10.56 1.49
C VAL A 352 14.97 -11.41 0.32
N THR A 353 15.55 -12.60 0.18
CA THR A 353 15.31 -13.50 -0.97
C THR A 353 14.65 -14.83 -0.58
N GLU A 354 14.56 -15.15 0.71
CA GLU A 354 14.10 -16.45 1.21
C GLU A 354 12.59 -16.63 1.11
N ASP A 355 12.14 -17.68 0.45
CA ASP A 355 10.72 -18.02 0.36
C ASP A 355 10.09 -18.35 1.73
N ALA A 356 10.90 -18.88 2.65
CA ALA A 356 10.45 -19.19 4.00
C ALA A 356 9.99 -17.93 4.76
N GLU A 357 10.68 -16.79 4.58
CA GLU A 357 10.34 -15.53 5.21
C GLU A 357 9.03 -14.96 4.65
N VAL A 358 8.85 -15.05 3.33
CA VAL A 358 7.58 -14.68 2.67
C VAL A 358 6.42 -15.48 3.26
N ASP A 359 6.60 -16.79 3.44
CA ASP A 359 5.57 -17.67 4.01
C ASP A 359 5.23 -17.31 5.46
N TRP A 360 6.22 -16.98 6.28
CA TRP A 360 5.99 -16.54 7.64
C TRP A 360 5.21 -15.23 7.73
N LEU A 361 5.56 -14.23 6.91
CA LEU A 361 4.85 -12.96 6.86
C LEU A 361 3.39 -13.15 6.45
N ILE A 362 3.14 -13.91 5.38
CA ILE A 362 1.78 -14.20 4.92
C ILE A 362 0.99 -14.96 6.00
N ALA A 363 1.59 -15.98 6.61
CA ALA A 363 0.95 -16.77 7.66
C ALA A 363 0.55 -15.90 8.86
N ALA A 364 1.44 -15.01 9.29
CA ALA A 364 1.18 -14.06 10.37
C ALA A 364 0.03 -13.11 10.03
N ALA A 365 0.05 -12.52 8.82
CA ALA A 365 -0.98 -11.61 8.35
C ALA A 365 -2.37 -12.28 8.24
N LEU A 366 -2.40 -13.53 7.77
CA LEU A 366 -3.62 -14.33 7.65
C LEU A 366 -4.05 -15.00 8.96
N ARG A 367 -3.24 -14.89 10.01
CA ARG A 367 -3.45 -15.57 11.32
C ARG A 367 -3.62 -17.08 11.16
N LYS A 368 -2.79 -17.68 10.30
CA LYS A 368 -2.77 -19.12 9.97
C LYS A 368 -1.41 -19.72 10.24
N LYS A 369 -1.35 -21.06 10.35
CA LYS A 369 -0.05 -21.77 10.35
C LYS A 369 0.49 -21.85 8.92
N ARG A 370 1.81 -21.88 8.74
CA ARG A 370 2.45 -22.00 7.40
C ARG A 370 1.91 -23.18 6.58
N GLY A 371 1.68 -24.34 7.22
CA GLY A 371 1.14 -25.50 6.54
C GLY A 371 -0.31 -25.34 6.06
N GLU A 372 -1.04 -24.36 6.60
CA GLU A 372 -2.43 -24.07 6.23
C GLU A 372 -2.54 -23.10 5.03
N LEU A 373 -1.42 -22.47 4.61
CA LEU A 373 -1.43 -21.52 3.50
C LEU A 373 -1.91 -22.17 2.19
N ALA A 374 -1.60 -23.44 1.97
CA ALA A 374 -2.03 -24.16 0.78
C ALA A 374 -3.56 -24.34 0.68
N SER A 375 -4.28 -24.24 1.79
CA SER A 375 -5.76 -24.34 1.83
C SER A 375 -6.47 -23.03 1.52
N VAL A 376 -5.73 -21.93 1.37
CA VAL A 376 -6.30 -20.61 1.05
C VAL A 376 -6.47 -20.52 -0.46
N GLU A 377 -7.71 -20.56 -0.94
CA GLU A 377 -8.00 -20.44 -2.37
C GLU A 377 -7.69 -19.03 -2.87
N LYS A 378 -8.23 -18.01 -2.20
CA LYS A 378 -8.01 -16.59 -2.51
C LYS A 378 -8.07 -15.76 -1.24
N THR A 379 -7.32 -14.65 -1.26
CA THR A 379 -7.38 -13.63 -0.21
C THR A 379 -8.52 -12.64 -0.43
N THR A 380 -8.84 -11.90 0.61
CA THR A 380 -9.73 -10.72 0.58
C THR A 380 -8.89 -9.44 0.60
N LEU A 381 -9.51 -8.28 0.29
CA LEU A 381 -8.83 -6.98 0.37
C LEU A 381 -8.29 -6.68 1.78
N ALA A 382 -9.05 -7.03 2.83
CA ALA A 382 -8.61 -6.85 4.21
C ALA A 382 -7.39 -7.73 4.55
N GLU A 383 -7.35 -8.96 4.07
CA GLU A 383 -6.20 -9.86 4.23
C GLU A 383 -4.98 -9.36 3.47
N TYR A 384 -5.17 -8.95 2.21
CA TYR A 384 -4.09 -8.32 1.44
C TYR A 384 -3.49 -7.12 2.16
N ARG A 385 -4.32 -6.22 2.72
CA ARG A 385 -3.84 -5.04 3.45
C ARG A 385 -2.95 -5.42 4.65
N ARG A 386 -3.37 -6.43 5.43
CA ARG A 386 -2.54 -6.92 6.54
C ARG A 386 -1.20 -7.48 6.05
N VAL A 387 -1.22 -8.22 4.94
CA VAL A 387 0.02 -8.73 4.34
C VAL A 387 0.91 -7.58 3.88
N ALA A 388 0.34 -6.59 3.20
CA ALA A 388 1.06 -5.42 2.73
C ALA A 388 1.67 -4.61 3.88
N GLU A 389 0.92 -4.39 4.97
CA GLU A 389 1.40 -3.70 6.18
C GLU A 389 2.60 -4.41 6.81
N LEU A 390 2.51 -5.74 6.98
CA LEU A 390 3.61 -6.51 7.57
C LEU A 390 4.84 -6.55 6.65
N ALA A 391 4.63 -6.66 5.34
CA ALA A 391 5.71 -6.58 4.36
C ALA A 391 6.40 -5.21 4.39
N ASP A 392 5.65 -4.12 4.55
CA ASP A 392 6.21 -2.77 4.64
C ASP A 392 7.01 -2.55 5.94
N LYS A 393 6.56 -3.12 7.07
CA LYS A 393 7.36 -3.14 8.30
C LYS A 393 8.70 -3.84 8.06
N ARG A 394 8.67 -4.96 7.34
CA ARG A 394 9.88 -5.72 7.00
C ARG A 394 10.82 -4.94 6.06
N VAL A 395 10.27 -4.27 5.06
CA VAL A 395 11.02 -3.38 4.15
C VAL A 395 11.69 -2.22 4.91
N LYS A 396 11.08 -1.73 5.99
CA LYS A 396 11.65 -0.69 6.87
C LYS A 396 12.73 -1.23 7.83
N GLY A 397 13.06 -2.50 7.76
CA GLY A 397 14.10 -3.14 8.58
C GLY A 397 13.60 -3.75 9.88
N VAL A 398 12.29 -3.81 10.14
CA VAL A 398 11.78 -4.50 11.33
C VAL A 398 12.10 -6.00 11.23
N PRO A 399 12.73 -6.61 12.23
CA PRO A 399 13.00 -8.04 12.24
C PRO A 399 11.75 -8.89 12.04
N LEU A 400 11.86 -9.98 11.29
CA LEU A 400 10.76 -10.93 11.10
C LEU A 400 10.19 -11.40 12.45
N ASP A 401 11.07 -11.74 13.39
CA ASP A 401 10.72 -12.23 14.72
C ASP A 401 9.79 -11.25 15.47
N TYR A 402 10.05 -9.94 15.38
CA TYR A 402 9.16 -8.93 15.98
C TYR A 402 7.81 -8.86 15.28
N ILE A 403 7.79 -9.04 13.96
CA ILE A 403 6.55 -9.02 13.17
C ILE A 403 5.67 -10.21 13.54
N ILE A 404 6.27 -11.42 13.64
CA ILE A 404 5.55 -12.64 13.99
C ILE A 404 5.41 -12.85 15.50
N LYS A 405 6.04 -11.97 16.31
CA LYS A 405 6.08 -12.04 17.79
C LYS A 405 6.60 -13.38 18.32
N ARG A 406 7.58 -13.93 17.62
CA ARG A 406 8.14 -15.25 17.95
C ARG A 406 9.57 -15.37 17.45
N SER A 407 10.42 -15.96 18.27
CA SER A 407 11.74 -16.48 17.90
C SER A 407 11.88 -17.94 18.33
N ASP A 408 12.63 -18.73 17.59
CA ASP A 408 12.97 -20.10 17.96
C ASP A 408 14.41 -20.11 18.50
N PHE A 409 14.62 -20.62 19.72
CA PHE A 409 15.93 -20.70 20.38
C PHE A 409 16.07 -22.04 21.08
N TYR A 410 17.12 -22.77 20.81
CA TYR A 410 17.41 -24.07 21.40
C TYR A 410 16.25 -25.08 21.30
N GLY A 411 15.48 -24.99 20.18
CA GLY A 411 14.28 -25.79 19.96
C GLY A 411 13.03 -25.30 20.72
N ILE A 412 13.13 -24.20 21.46
CA ILE A 412 12.07 -23.60 22.27
C ILE A 412 11.47 -22.40 21.52
N LYS A 413 10.16 -22.23 21.62
CA LYS A 413 9.46 -21.08 21.05
C LYS A 413 9.35 -19.97 22.08
N LEU A 414 9.94 -18.83 21.79
CA LEU A 414 9.97 -17.65 22.66
C LEU A 414 9.12 -16.52 22.06
N TYR A 415 8.47 -15.77 22.91
CA TYR A 415 7.90 -14.48 22.54
C TYR A 415 9.01 -13.43 22.49
N VAL A 416 8.98 -12.57 21.47
CA VAL A 416 9.91 -11.44 21.32
C VAL A 416 9.19 -10.23 20.78
N ASP A 417 9.64 -9.05 21.17
CA ASP A 417 9.20 -7.77 20.64
C ASP A 417 10.34 -6.72 20.70
N GLU A 418 10.05 -5.50 20.40
CA GLU A 418 10.98 -4.38 20.32
C GLU A 418 11.72 -4.03 21.62
N ASN A 419 11.40 -4.70 22.73
CA ASN A 419 12.04 -4.46 24.04
C ASN A 419 13.27 -5.35 24.28
N VAL A 420 13.52 -6.38 23.46
CA VAL A 420 14.57 -7.36 23.67
C VAL A 420 15.39 -7.61 22.42
N LEU A 421 16.66 -8.01 22.59
CA LEU A 421 17.45 -8.55 21.50
C LEU A 421 16.77 -9.83 20.96
N VAL A 422 16.69 -9.97 19.64
CA VAL A 422 16.24 -11.23 19.02
C VAL A 422 17.27 -12.30 19.33
N PRO A 423 16.89 -13.44 19.95
CA PRO A 423 17.80 -14.55 20.24
C PRO A 423 18.59 -14.98 19.00
N ARG A 424 19.90 -15.14 19.15
CA ARG A 424 20.81 -15.52 18.07
C ARG A 424 21.20 -16.98 18.15
N LEU A 425 21.44 -17.60 17.00
CA LEU A 425 21.94 -18.99 16.94
C LEU A 425 23.30 -19.14 17.64
N ASP A 426 24.15 -18.12 17.56
CA ASP A 426 25.45 -18.13 18.24
C ASP A 426 25.32 -18.20 19.78
N THR A 427 24.28 -17.59 20.33
CA THR A 427 23.96 -17.62 21.77
C THR A 427 23.53 -19.02 22.24
N GLU A 428 23.04 -19.89 21.31
CA GLU A 428 22.77 -21.30 21.67
C GLU A 428 24.01 -22.04 22.14
N ILE A 429 25.20 -21.63 21.69
CA ILE A 429 26.48 -22.22 22.14
C ILE A 429 26.72 -21.89 23.61
N LEU A 430 26.45 -20.66 24.03
CA LEU A 430 26.54 -20.26 25.44
C LEU A 430 25.56 -21.09 26.30
N ALA A 431 24.32 -21.23 25.85
CA ALA A 431 23.34 -22.06 26.57
C ALA A 431 23.76 -23.53 26.62
N ASP A 432 24.32 -24.09 25.53
CA ASP A 432 24.76 -25.47 25.43
C ASP A 432 25.95 -25.76 26.38
N GLU A 433 26.94 -24.88 26.41
CA GLU A 433 28.10 -25.00 27.32
C GLU A 433 27.69 -24.88 28.80
N ALA A 434 26.76 -23.95 29.11
CA ALA A 434 26.20 -23.83 30.45
C ALA A 434 25.44 -25.10 30.86
N ILE A 435 24.57 -25.63 30.01
CA ILE A 435 23.79 -26.85 30.26
C ILE A 435 24.72 -28.05 30.42
N LYS A 436 25.78 -28.21 29.61
CA LYS A 436 26.78 -29.26 29.74
C LYS A 436 27.48 -29.19 31.07
N TYR A 437 27.95 -28.01 31.49
CA TYR A 437 28.61 -27.82 32.76
C TYR A 437 27.70 -28.16 33.95
N ILE A 438 26.47 -27.65 33.96
CA ILE A 438 25.47 -27.91 34.99
C ILE A 438 25.15 -29.40 35.10
N ASN A 439 25.03 -30.10 33.95
CA ASN A 439 24.71 -31.53 33.93
C ASN A 439 25.92 -32.46 34.16
N SER A 440 27.16 -31.93 34.23
CA SER A 440 28.37 -32.74 34.49
C SER A 440 28.39 -33.35 35.89
N GLY A 441 27.56 -32.83 36.82
CA GLY A 441 27.29 -33.37 38.15
C GLY A 441 25.97 -34.14 38.21
N ASN A 442 25.12 -33.83 39.22
CA ASN A 442 23.84 -34.47 39.47
C ASN A 442 22.68 -33.87 38.61
N GLY A 443 22.93 -33.49 37.36
CA GLY A 443 21.92 -32.87 36.50
C GLY A 443 21.48 -31.47 36.93
N GLY A 444 22.32 -30.80 37.73
CA GLY A 444 22.04 -29.46 38.23
C GLY A 444 21.18 -29.41 39.51
N GLU A 445 20.82 -30.56 40.09
CA GLU A 445 20.03 -30.59 41.31
C GLU A 445 20.78 -29.89 42.47
N GLY A 446 20.13 -28.87 43.06
CA GLY A 446 20.69 -28.04 44.11
C GLY A 446 21.60 -26.91 43.64
N LEU A 447 21.90 -26.81 42.35
CA LEU A 447 22.67 -25.70 41.80
C LEU A 447 21.81 -24.46 41.56
N SER A 448 22.42 -23.30 41.79
CA SER A 448 21.85 -21.98 41.52
C SER A 448 22.53 -21.31 40.34
N VAL A 449 21.74 -20.82 39.39
CA VAL A 449 22.24 -20.20 38.14
C VAL A 449 21.69 -18.80 38.01
N LEU A 450 22.56 -17.84 37.69
CA LEU A 450 22.21 -16.48 37.32
C LEU A 450 22.36 -16.30 35.80
N ASP A 451 21.30 -15.92 35.11
CA ASP A 451 21.34 -15.36 33.76
C ASP A 451 21.32 -13.84 33.89
N LEU A 452 22.51 -13.24 33.76
CA LEU A 452 22.76 -11.82 33.95
C LEU A 452 22.58 -11.10 32.61
N MET A 453 21.79 -10.00 32.60
CA MET A 453 21.38 -9.27 31.38
C MET A 453 20.57 -10.17 30.45
N THR A 454 19.54 -10.80 31.00
CA THR A 454 18.81 -11.92 30.40
C THR A 454 18.05 -11.57 29.11
N GLY A 455 17.76 -10.30 28.87
CA GLY A 455 17.02 -9.84 27.69
C GLY A 455 15.67 -10.53 27.54
N SER A 456 15.52 -11.39 26.52
CA SER A 456 14.31 -12.18 26.29
C SER A 456 14.10 -13.34 27.27
N GLY A 457 15.08 -13.65 28.11
CA GLY A 457 15.08 -14.85 28.97
C GLY A 457 15.44 -16.15 28.22
N CYS A 458 16.01 -16.07 27.03
CA CYS A 458 16.23 -17.24 26.16
C CYS A 458 17.23 -18.25 26.79
N ILE A 459 18.34 -17.75 27.38
CA ILE A 459 19.35 -18.59 28.04
C ILE A 459 18.75 -19.20 29.32
N ALA A 460 18.12 -18.36 30.17
CA ALA A 460 17.46 -18.81 31.38
C ALA A 460 16.40 -19.90 31.08
N ARG A 461 15.60 -19.69 30.02
CA ARG A 461 14.58 -20.65 29.57
C ARG A 461 15.20 -21.99 29.15
N ALA A 462 16.27 -21.95 28.35
CA ALA A 462 16.95 -23.17 27.89
C ALA A 462 17.53 -23.95 29.07
N ILE A 463 18.20 -23.27 30.03
CA ILE A 463 18.75 -23.90 31.22
C ILE A 463 17.63 -24.50 32.08
N ALA A 464 16.58 -23.76 32.37
CA ALA A 464 15.46 -24.23 33.20
C ALA A 464 14.72 -25.43 32.59
N GLU A 465 14.65 -25.55 31.25
CA GLU A 465 14.04 -26.73 30.59
C GLU A 465 14.97 -27.97 30.49
N LYS A 466 16.27 -27.75 30.48
CA LYS A 466 17.25 -28.83 30.22
C LYS A 466 18.00 -29.30 31.46
N THR A 467 17.79 -28.63 32.60
CA THR A 467 18.48 -28.94 33.87
C THR A 467 17.48 -28.90 35.04
N HIS A 468 17.93 -29.31 36.22
CA HIS A 468 17.19 -29.18 37.47
C HIS A 468 17.72 -28.04 38.37
N ALA A 469 18.45 -27.08 37.79
CA ALA A 469 19.00 -25.95 38.51
C ALA A 469 17.93 -24.90 38.84
N SER A 470 18.12 -24.19 39.94
CA SER A 470 17.33 -22.99 40.25
C SER A 470 17.84 -21.80 39.45
N VAL A 471 17.05 -21.25 38.57
CA VAL A 471 17.47 -20.17 37.68
C VAL A 471 16.91 -18.80 38.16
N THR A 472 17.81 -17.83 38.25
CA THR A 472 17.48 -16.40 38.42
C THR A 472 17.87 -15.68 37.14
N ALA A 473 16.90 -14.96 36.53
CA ALA A 473 17.10 -14.12 35.34
C ALA A 473 17.05 -12.64 35.75
N SER A 474 18.07 -11.85 35.41
CA SER A 474 18.12 -10.45 35.79
C SER A 474 18.35 -9.52 34.59
N ASP A 475 17.72 -8.36 34.62
CA ASP A 475 17.90 -7.29 33.61
C ASP A 475 17.60 -5.93 34.23
N VAL A 476 18.14 -4.88 33.65
CA VAL A 476 17.86 -3.49 34.06
C VAL A 476 16.59 -2.95 33.40
N SER A 477 16.23 -3.47 32.23
CA SER A 477 15.11 -3.01 31.41
C SER A 477 13.77 -3.61 31.86
N ASP A 478 12.82 -2.79 32.26
CA ASP A 478 11.46 -3.23 32.58
C ASP A 478 10.76 -3.91 31.38
N GLY A 479 11.04 -3.45 30.15
CA GLY A 479 10.53 -4.07 28.92
C GLY A 479 11.09 -5.47 28.74
N ALA A 480 12.40 -5.66 28.93
CA ALA A 480 13.07 -6.97 28.83
C ALA A 480 12.53 -7.93 29.91
N LEU A 481 12.39 -7.47 31.16
CA LEU A 481 11.82 -8.27 32.26
C LEU A 481 10.39 -8.71 32.00
N THR A 482 9.58 -7.87 31.35
CA THR A 482 8.22 -8.24 30.95
C THR A 482 8.23 -9.40 29.94
N VAL A 483 9.11 -9.32 28.94
CA VAL A 483 9.28 -10.40 27.95
C VAL A 483 9.86 -11.66 28.58
N ALA A 484 10.92 -11.53 29.40
CA ALA A 484 11.53 -12.65 30.10
C ALA A 484 10.54 -13.36 31.05
N ALA A 485 9.76 -12.62 31.85
CA ALA A 485 8.75 -13.20 32.72
C ALA A 485 7.72 -14.03 31.95
N ARG A 486 7.28 -13.54 30.78
CA ARG A 486 6.38 -14.28 29.88
C ARG A 486 7.03 -15.56 29.36
N ASN A 487 8.28 -15.48 28.95
CA ASN A 487 9.00 -16.62 28.40
C ASN A 487 9.38 -17.66 29.45
N LEU A 488 9.55 -17.23 30.71
CA LEU A 488 9.91 -18.09 31.85
C LEU A 488 8.68 -18.63 32.61
N GLU A 489 7.47 -18.27 32.20
CA GLU A 489 6.25 -18.77 32.83
C GLU A 489 6.23 -20.32 32.89
N GLY A 490 5.95 -20.86 34.05
CA GLY A 490 5.88 -22.30 34.30
C GLY A 490 7.21 -23.03 34.51
N THR A 491 8.35 -22.33 34.44
CA THR A 491 9.68 -22.96 34.68
C THR A 491 10.10 -22.93 36.15
N GLY A 492 9.50 -22.07 36.97
CA GLY A 492 9.98 -21.81 38.33
C GLY A 492 11.16 -20.85 38.43
N ALA A 493 11.66 -20.30 37.31
CA ALA A 493 12.71 -19.30 37.30
C ALA A 493 12.24 -17.97 37.89
N GLU A 494 13.11 -17.35 38.69
CA GLU A 494 12.88 -16.04 39.29
C GLU A 494 13.33 -14.94 38.33
N VAL A 495 12.53 -13.86 38.17
CA VAL A 495 12.87 -12.68 37.36
C VAL A 495 13.11 -11.50 38.29
N VAL A 496 14.32 -10.89 38.20
CA VAL A 496 14.77 -9.84 39.13
C VAL A 496 15.20 -8.61 38.31
N LYS A 497 14.73 -7.42 38.71
CA LYS A 497 15.26 -6.18 38.17
C LYS A 497 16.58 -5.85 38.84
N SER A 498 17.68 -5.74 38.08
CA SER A 498 19.00 -5.40 38.62
C SER A 498 19.84 -4.68 37.56
N ASP A 499 20.50 -3.62 37.95
CA ASP A 499 21.55 -2.99 37.15
C ASP A 499 22.88 -3.74 37.46
N GLY A 500 23.23 -4.66 36.55
CA GLY A 500 24.28 -5.62 36.80
C GLY A 500 23.98 -6.43 38.05
N PHE A 501 24.82 -6.31 39.08
CA PHE A 501 24.73 -7.06 40.32
C PHE A 501 24.09 -6.26 41.49
N SER A 502 23.68 -5.03 41.30
CA SER A 502 23.34 -4.07 42.37
C SER A 502 22.22 -4.55 43.31
N GLU A 503 21.17 -5.17 42.76
CA GLU A 503 20.01 -5.67 43.54
C GLU A 503 20.08 -7.14 43.89
N LEU A 504 21.21 -7.82 43.59
CA LEU A 504 21.44 -9.22 43.90
C LEU A 504 22.14 -9.45 45.25
N GLY A 505 22.30 -8.41 46.08
CA GLY A 505 23.04 -8.44 47.32
C GLY A 505 22.67 -9.59 48.25
N GLY A 506 23.71 -10.26 48.80
CA GLY A 506 23.55 -11.42 49.68
C GLY A 506 23.25 -12.75 49.02
N ARG A 507 23.12 -12.80 47.69
CA ARG A 507 22.96 -14.04 46.90
C ARG A 507 24.29 -14.49 46.36
N THR A 508 24.47 -15.81 46.26
CA THR A 508 25.59 -16.42 45.52
C THR A 508 25.09 -17.52 44.62
N PHE A 509 25.79 -17.76 43.52
CA PHE A 509 25.39 -18.68 42.46
C PHE A 509 26.51 -19.67 42.17
N ASP A 510 26.16 -20.86 41.71
CA ASP A 510 27.13 -21.85 41.27
C ASP A 510 27.57 -21.59 39.83
N VAL A 511 26.68 -20.99 39.05
CA VAL A 511 26.97 -20.62 37.65
C VAL A 511 26.42 -19.23 37.36
N ILE A 512 27.20 -18.37 36.73
CA ILE A 512 26.77 -17.12 36.15
C ILE A 512 26.93 -17.21 34.63
N VAL A 513 25.85 -16.95 33.88
CA VAL A 513 25.87 -16.85 32.41
C VAL A 513 25.45 -15.45 31.99
N SER A 514 26.04 -14.93 30.91
CA SER A 514 25.62 -13.63 30.35
C SER A 514 25.98 -13.53 28.87
N ASN A 515 25.06 -12.94 28.12
CA ASN A 515 25.32 -12.35 26.81
C ASN A 515 25.19 -10.82 26.93
N PRO A 516 26.23 -10.12 27.40
CA PRO A 516 26.16 -8.70 27.63
C PRO A 516 26.27 -7.92 26.30
N PRO A 517 25.83 -6.65 26.26
CA PRO A 517 26.08 -5.78 25.10
C PRO A 517 27.61 -5.61 24.88
N TYR A 518 28.07 -5.88 23.65
CA TYR A 518 29.48 -5.90 23.32
C TYR A 518 29.88 -5.15 22.04
N ILE A 519 28.94 -4.55 21.34
CA ILE A 519 29.23 -3.79 20.11
C ILE A 519 29.81 -2.43 20.48
N ARG A 520 30.89 -2.03 19.79
CA ARG A 520 31.46 -0.69 19.99
C ARG A 520 30.47 0.40 19.58
N SER A 521 30.35 1.45 20.38
CA SER A 521 29.37 2.53 20.14
C SER A 521 29.46 3.13 18.73
N ASN A 522 30.67 3.29 18.19
CA ASN A 522 30.92 3.83 16.86
C ASN A 522 30.57 2.88 15.70
N GLU A 523 30.34 1.61 15.96
CA GLU A 523 30.00 0.60 14.96
C GLU A 523 28.47 0.47 14.78
N ILE A 524 27.67 0.90 15.75
CA ILE A 524 26.21 0.71 15.78
C ILE A 524 25.53 1.35 14.57
N ASP A 525 25.96 2.53 14.17
CA ASP A 525 25.40 3.22 13.01
C ASP A 525 25.67 2.49 11.68
N GLY A 526 26.70 1.66 11.62
CA GLY A 526 27.05 0.83 10.46
C GLY A 526 26.31 -0.49 10.36
N LEU A 527 25.56 -0.89 11.40
CA LEU A 527 24.88 -2.19 11.43
C LEU A 527 23.72 -2.27 10.43
N GLN A 528 23.34 -3.49 10.13
CA GLN A 528 22.18 -3.77 9.28
C GLN A 528 20.90 -3.14 9.87
N PRO A 529 19.95 -2.67 9.04
CA PRO A 529 18.71 -2.04 9.51
C PRO A 529 17.95 -2.87 10.54
N GLU A 530 17.95 -4.18 10.40
CA GLU A 530 17.29 -5.12 11.32
C GLU A 530 17.92 -5.14 12.72
N VAL A 531 19.23 -4.95 12.80
CA VAL A 531 19.93 -4.89 14.10
C VAL A 531 19.68 -3.53 14.75
N LYS A 532 19.69 -2.46 13.97
CA LYS A 532 19.41 -1.09 14.47
C LYS A 532 17.97 -0.90 14.98
N CYS A 533 17.03 -1.73 14.55
CA CYS A 533 15.66 -1.72 15.07
C CYS A 533 15.55 -2.35 16.47
N GLN A 534 16.61 -2.99 16.98
CA GLN A 534 16.62 -3.62 18.30
C GLN A 534 17.06 -2.61 19.37
N PRO A 535 16.77 -2.88 20.67
CA PRO A 535 17.08 -1.92 21.73
C PRO A 535 18.57 -1.54 21.76
N HIS A 536 18.88 -0.27 21.73
CA HIS A 536 20.26 0.23 21.76
C HIS A 536 21.03 -0.25 22.99
N ILE A 537 20.35 -0.29 24.15
CA ILE A 537 20.93 -0.81 25.40
C ILE A 537 21.36 -2.27 25.31
N ALA A 538 20.76 -3.05 24.43
CA ALA A 538 21.12 -4.47 24.23
C ALA A 538 22.29 -4.65 23.25
N LEU A 539 22.76 -3.57 22.60
CA LEU A 539 23.83 -3.61 21.60
C LEU A 539 25.11 -2.92 22.06
N ASP A 540 24.97 -1.76 22.71
CA ASP A 540 26.07 -0.84 23.00
C ASP A 540 26.92 -1.30 24.18
N GLY A 541 28.10 -1.83 23.88
CA GLY A 541 29.14 -2.22 24.85
C GLY A 541 30.08 -1.09 25.27
N GLY A 542 29.85 0.14 24.82
CA GLY A 542 30.72 1.28 25.09
C GLY A 542 31.77 1.53 24.00
N GLU A 543 32.69 2.45 24.26
CA GLU A 543 33.66 2.94 23.28
C GLU A 543 34.50 1.80 22.66
N ASP A 544 34.95 0.85 23.48
CA ASP A 544 35.74 -0.31 23.07
C ASP A 544 34.98 -1.64 23.10
N GLY A 545 33.68 -1.63 23.46
CA GLY A 545 32.83 -2.82 23.53
C GLY A 545 33.06 -3.66 24.80
N LEU A 546 33.82 -3.18 25.78
CA LEU A 546 34.23 -3.96 26.95
C LEU A 546 33.64 -3.51 28.29
N ASN A 547 32.72 -2.50 28.29
CA ASN A 547 32.20 -1.92 29.52
C ASN A 547 31.56 -2.95 30.44
N PHE A 548 30.71 -3.82 29.89
CA PHE A 548 30.02 -4.84 30.68
C PHE A 548 30.95 -5.99 31.11
N TYR A 549 31.96 -6.33 30.31
CA TYR A 549 32.96 -7.33 30.72
C TYR A 549 33.80 -6.84 31.90
N ARG A 550 34.17 -5.55 31.96
CA ARG A 550 34.82 -4.96 33.15
C ARG A 550 33.91 -5.04 34.37
N LEU A 551 32.65 -4.65 34.22
CA LEU A 551 31.65 -4.73 35.30
C LEU A 551 31.52 -6.17 35.82
N ILE A 552 31.45 -7.15 34.90
CA ILE A 552 31.33 -8.56 35.27
C ILE A 552 32.62 -9.07 35.93
N ALA A 553 33.78 -8.77 35.35
CA ALA A 553 35.08 -9.22 35.91
C ALA A 553 35.34 -8.69 37.34
N ASP A 554 34.95 -7.44 37.61
CA ASP A 554 35.13 -6.81 38.93
C ASP A 554 34.18 -7.36 40.00
N ASN A 555 33.01 -7.89 39.61
CA ASN A 555 31.96 -8.26 40.58
C ASN A 555 31.63 -9.76 40.63
N ALA A 556 31.69 -10.50 39.52
CA ALA A 556 31.15 -11.86 39.44
C ALA A 556 31.76 -12.83 40.46
N ALA A 557 33.04 -12.67 40.79
CA ALA A 557 33.68 -13.51 41.80
C ALA A 557 33.05 -13.40 43.21
N ALA A 558 32.52 -12.22 43.57
CA ALA A 558 31.81 -12.02 44.85
C ALA A 558 30.45 -12.73 44.87
N PHE A 559 29.79 -12.88 43.70
CA PHE A 559 28.50 -13.53 43.55
C PHE A 559 28.57 -15.00 43.15
N LEU A 560 29.76 -15.56 42.98
CA LEU A 560 29.96 -17.01 42.73
C LEU A 560 30.28 -17.75 44.02
N ASN A 561 29.69 -18.93 44.17
CA ASN A 561 30.09 -19.92 45.17
C ASN A 561 31.56 -20.37 44.96
N ARG A 562 32.15 -21.06 45.95
CA ARG A 562 33.50 -21.61 45.81
C ARG A 562 33.53 -22.66 44.71
N GLY A 563 34.40 -22.48 43.70
CA GLY A 563 34.48 -23.35 42.53
C GLY A 563 33.36 -23.13 41.51
N GLY A 564 32.60 -22.05 41.64
CA GLY A 564 31.55 -21.70 40.67
C GLY A 564 32.11 -21.22 39.33
N ALA A 565 31.31 -21.31 38.27
CA ALA A 565 31.69 -21.02 36.91
C ALA A 565 31.05 -19.74 36.35
N LEU A 566 31.79 -19.06 35.51
CA LEU A 566 31.34 -17.91 34.70
C LEU A 566 31.42 -18.25 33.23
N LEU A 567 30.30 -18.03 32.50
CA LEU A 567 30.22 -18.22 31.04
C LEU A 567 29.74 -16.93 30.38
N LEU A 568 30.51 -16.44 29.42
CA LEU A 568 30.23 -15.16 28.74
C LEU A 568 30.22 -15.34 27.22
N GLU A 569 29.18 -14.83 26.54
CA GLU A 569 29.27 -14.62 25.10
C GLU A 569 30.16 -13.41 24.81
N ILE A 570 30.96 -13.48 23.75
CA ILE A 570 31.89 -12.42 23.33
C ILE A 570 31.76 -12.10 21.83
N GLY A 571 32.15 -10.91 21.45
CA GLY A 571 32.45 -10.59 20.06
C GLY A 571 33.65 -11.37 19.54
N TYR A 572 33.67 -11.69 18.27
CA TYR A 572 34.65 -12.55 17.61
C TYR A 572 36.12 -12.09 17.76
N ASP A 573 36.34 -10.81 18.05
CA ASP A 573 37.66 -10.17 18.19
C ASP A 573 38.01 -9.78 19.64
N GLN A 574 37.19 -10.15 20.64
CA GLN A 574 37.33 -9.68 22.03
C GLN A 574 37.95 -10.71 22.97
N ARG A 575 38.30 -11.90 22.48
CA ARG A 575 38.81 -13.01 23.29
C ARG A 575 39.94 -12.62 24.22
N GLU A 576 41.01 -12.04 23.69
CA GLU A 576 42.23 -11.77 24.48
C GLU A 576 41.98 -10.73 25.57
N ASP A 577 41.19 -9.71 25.25
CA ASP A 577 40.89 -8.62 26.19
C ASP A 577 39.99 -9.12 27.32
N VAL A 578 38.93 -9.91 27.01
CA VAL A 578 38.05 -10.46 28.05
C VAL A 578 38.76 -11.50 28.90
N MET A 579 39.57 -12.40 28.33
CA MET A 579 40.36 -13.34 29.11
C MET A 579 41.31 -12.62 30.09
N ARG A 580 41.99 -11.55 29.65
CA ARG A 580 42.87 -10.73 30.49
C ARG A 580 42.10 -10.06 31.65
N LEU A 581 40.90 -9.59 31.44
CA LEU A 581 40.07 -9.03 32.50
C LEU A 581 39.74 -10.08 33.60
N LEU A 582 39.55 -11.32 33.20
CA LEU A 582 39.17 -12.41 34.12
C LEU A 582 40.37 -13.03 34.88
N GLU A 583 41.62 -12.87 34.42
CA GLU A 583 42.82 -13.49 35.00
C GLU A 583 43.00 -13.19 36.50
N LYS A 584 42.48 -12.06 37.00
CA LYS A 584 42.64 -11.67 38.42
C LYS A 584 41.94 -12.64 39.36
N ASP A 585 40.68 -12.93 39.12
CA ASP A 585 39.84 -13.67 40.08
C ASP A 585 39.39 -15.05 39.56
N PHE A 586 39.75 -15.40 38.30
CA PHE A 586 39.36 -16.64 37.64
C PHE A 586 40.57 -17.47 37.18
N THR A 587 40.34 -18.77 37.03
CA THR A 587 41.28 -19.78 36.53
C THR A 587 40.60 -20.66 35.49
N ASN A 588 41.31 -21.58 34.85
CA ASN A 588 40.77 -22.46 33.82
C ASN A 588 40.00 -21.72 32.72
N ILE A 589 40.52 -20.56 32.31
CA ILE A 589 39.88 -19.71 31.32
C ILE A 589 40.04 -20.30 29.92
N VAL A 590 38.96 -20.72 29.30
CA VAL A 590 38.92 -21.36 27.96
C VAL A 590 37.97 -20.58 27.04
N CYS A 591 38.31 -20.53 25.77
CA CYS A 591 37.42 -19.97 24.77
C CYS A 591 36.85 -21.06 23.85
N VAL A 592 35.52 -21.11 23.73
CA VAL A 592 34.81 -22.02 22.85
C VAL A 592 34.40 -21.26 21.57
N LYS A 593 34.54 -21.94 20.45
CA LYS A 593 34.25 -21.37 19.13
C LYS A 593 32.80 -21.67 18.71
N ASP A 594 32.26 -20.76 17.91
CA ASP A 594 30.97 -20.97 17.24
C ASP A 594 31.07 -21.94 16.04
N TYR A 595 29.95 -22.30 15.45
CA TYR A 595 29.91 -23.21 14.30
C TYR A 595 30.62 -22.63 13.06
N GLY A 596 30.83 -21.32 12.99
CA GLY A 596 31.62 -20.64 11.97
C GLY A 596 33.13 -20.63 12.24
N GLY A 597 33.55 -21.09 13.41
CA GLY A 597 34.97 -21.13 13.83
C GLY A 597 35.47 -19.84 14.48
N ASN A 598 34.57 -18.87 14.78
CA ASN A 598 34.92 -17.66 15.50
C ASN A 598 34.92 -17.88 17.01
N ASP A 599 35.72 -17.11 17.74
CA ASP A 599 35.67 -17.09 19.19
C ASP A 599 34.31 -16.56 19.68
N ARG A 600 33.63 -17.29 20.59
CA ARG A 600 32.25 -16.97 20.93
C ARG A 600 31.91 -17.04 22.41
N VAL A 601 32.39 -18.04 23.15
CA VAL A 601 32.06 -18.20 24.56
C VAL A 601 33.32 -18.33 25.37
N ILE A 602 33.44 -17.55 26.44
CA ILE A 602 34.51 -17.74 27.45
C ILE A 602 33.90 -18.46 28.63
N PHE A 603 34.53 -19.56 29.02
CA PHE A 603 34.31 -20.28 30.25
C PHE A 603 35.44 -19.98 31.21
N ALA A 604 35.15 -19.74 32.50
CA ALA A 604 36.14 -19.49 33.55
C ALA A 604 35.65 -20.00 34.92
N GLU A 605 36.53 -20.51 35.75
CA GLU A 605 36.21 -20.96 37.11
C GLU A 605 36.77 -19.98 38.14
N LYS A 606 35.96 -19.69 39.19
CA LYS A 606 36.40 -18.86 40.29
C LYS A 606 37.59 -19.47 41.00
N LYS A 607 38.67 -18.69 41.20
CA LYS A 607 39.84 -19.13 42.00
C LYS A 607 39.41 -19.53 43.40
N THR A 608 39.79 -20.74 43.81
CA THR A 608 39.68 -21.16 45.20
C THR A 608 40.92 -20.66 45.93
N THR A 609 40.81 -19.65 46.75
CA THR A 609 41.84 -19.31 47.72
C THR A 609 42.00 -20.52 48.65
N GLU A 610 43.07 -21.29 48.52
CA GLU A 610 43.52 -22.20 49.61
C GLU A 610 43.77 -21.31 50.82
N SER A 611 43.03 -21.57 51.91
CA SER A 611 43.29 -20.96 53.17
C SER A 611 44.76 -21.37 53.51
N ALA A 612 45.66 -20.39 53.48
CA ALA A 612 46.95 -20.55 54.13
C ALA A 612 46.70 -20.82 55.63
N GLU A 613 46.76 -22.08 56.06
CA GLU A 613 46.97 -22.42 57.42
C GLU A 613 48.42 -22.07 57.85
#